data_c6703a0e42f458b4a54991351de99026
#
_entry.id   c6703a0e42f458b4a54991351de99026
#
_cell.length_a   1.000
_cell.length_b   1.000
_cell.length_c   1.000
_cell.angle_alpha   90.00
_cell.angle_beta   90.00
_cell.angle_gamma   90.00
#
_symmetry.space_group_name_H-M   'P 1'
#
loop_
_entity.id
_entity.type
_entity.pdbx_description
1 polymer ?
#
loop_
_entity_poly.entity_id
_entity_poly.type
_entity_poly.pdbx_seq_one_letter_code
_entity_poly.pdbx_strand_id
1 'polypeptide(L)'
;MVYEMNEILFWNDIPNYLAFMRELETKLNPNKIVEDRRKWADEMASFILREIPTKQDFLDRIAEYERNGKPVSITSRNLSCGNLSLEQLKKADQNARFRGKERADIVEQAIANWAKDHVDFYVEHVLKQSQENIFEMTIGGGFGTASVVRSMKENDFYTGVDIDFKCVKNADGILKHYDKHGCGIATSLWNLPFDDETFSVVCSYMGLDECREVPTILKEAARVLKPNGRIVLVCGNTKYRRLKRCFDLYGFTEEETTECCRRIRLYVDHAQLSDEMHRLGFAEAAYYQSDTCYVVEYTKM
;
A
#
# COMPACT_ATOMS: atom_id res chain seq x y z
N MET A 1 1.34 -13.06 3.94
CA MET A 1 2.36 -12.16 4.49
C MET A 1 1.97 -10.75 4.05
N VAL A 2 1.21 -10.07 4.89
CA VAL A 2 0.85 -8.67 4.69
C VAL A 2 2.03 -7.88 5.25
N TYR A 3 3.05 -7.65 4.45
CA TYR A 3 4.15 -6.80 4.84
C TYR A 3 4.04 -5.50 4.06
N GLU A 4 3.98 -4.55 4.76
CA GLU A 4 4.47 -3.19 4.75
C GLU A 4 5.54 -3.05 3.65
N MET A 5 5.08 -2.88 2.39
CA MET A 5 5.98 -2.93 1.23
C MET A 5 7.08 -1.86 1.28
N ASN A 6 6.81 -0.74 1.94
CA ASN A 6 7.72 0.40 2.04
C ASN A 6 8.88 0.14 2.97
N GLU A 7 8.59 -0.45 4.12
CA GLU A 7 9.60 -0.91 5.06
C GLU A 7 10.51 -1.95 4.40
N ILE A 8 9.95 -2.83 3.57
CA ILE A 8 10.70 -3.84 2.82
C ILE A 8 11.71 -3.20 1.86
N LEU A 9 11.36 -2.16 1.12
CA LEU A 9 12.28 -1.51 0.19
C LEU A 9 13.48 -0.88 0.88
N PHE A 10 13.27 -0.25 2.03
CA PHE A 10 14.34 0.30 2.85
C PHE A 10 15.22 -0.80 3.46
N TRP A 11 14.60 -1.86 4.02
CA TRP A 11 15.30 -2.94 4.69
C TRP A 11 16.02 -3.89 3.73
N ASN A 12 15.51 -4.09 2.52
CA ASN A 12 16.14 -4.96 1.51
C ASN A 12 17.57 -4.56 1.13
N ASP A 13 17.94 -3.29 1.35
CA ASP A 13 19.28 -2.81 1.11
C ASP A 13 20.23 -3.03 2.30
N ILE A 14 19.72 -3.49 3.43
CA ILE A 14 20.56 -3.87 4.57
C ILE A 14 21.20 -5.24 4.27
N PRO A 15 22.51 -5.38 4.42
CA PRO A 15 23.20 -6.66 4.25
C PRO A 15 22.49 -7.77 5.04
N ASN A 16 22.40 -8.94 4.45
CA ASN A 16 21.80 -10.14 5.06
C ASN A 16 20.30 -10.05 5.42
N TYR A 17 19.60 -8.94 5.15
CA TYR A 17 18.20 -8.78 5.50
C TYR A 17 17.29 -9.90 4.93
N LEU A 18 17.43 -10.24 3.66
CA LEU A 18 16.64 -11.30 3.03
C LEU A 18 16.93 -12.69 3.63
N ALA A 19 18.17 -12.95 4.02
CA ALA A 19 18.54 -14.20 4.69
C ALA A 19 17.92 -14.26 6.10
N PHE A 20 18.01 -13.16 6.84
CA PHE A 20 17.37 -13.00 8.15
C PHE A 20 15.86 -13.20 8.08
N MET A 21 15.18 -12.58 7.10
CA MET A 21 13.72 -12.71 6.95
C MET A 21 13.29 -14.14 6.68
N ARG A 22 14.03 -14.88 5.84
CA ARG A 22 13.77 -16.30 5.60
C ARG A 22 13.94 -17.14 6.86
N GLU A 23 14.97 -16.88 7.64
CA GLU A 23 15.20 -17.56 8.91
C GLU A 23 14.08 -17.24 9.92
N LEU A 24 13.68 -15.98 10.01
CA LEU A 24 12.60 -15.52 10.89
C LEU A 24 11.25 -16.17 10.51
N GLU A 25 10.95 -16.29 9.22
CA GLU A 25 9.76 -16.97 8.72
C GLU A 25 9.71 -18.46 9.10
N THR A 26 10.85 -19.11 9.24
CA THR A 26 10.90 -20.51 9.70
C THR A 26 10.71 -20.65 11.21
N LYS A 27 11.08 -19.63 11.99
CA LYS A 27 11.01 -19.64 13.46
C LYS A 27 9.67 -19.15 13.99
N LEU A 28 9.03 -18.23 13.28
CA LEU A 28 7.79 -17.55 13.69
C LEU A 28 6.70 -17.83 12.66
N ASN A 29 5.51 -18.22 13.15
CA ASN A 29 4.38 -18.43 12.25
C ASN A 29 3.82 -17.08 11.79
N PRO A 30 3.97 -16.69 10.51
CA PRO A 30 3.47 -15.42 10.00
C PRO A 30 1.95 -15.29 10.08
N ASN A 31 1.22 -16.41 10.18
CA ASN A 31 -0.24 -16.41 10.35
C ASN A 31 -0.67 -16.12 11.79
N LYS A 32 0.27 -16.11 12.74
CA LYS A 32 0.07 -15.77 14.15
C LYS A 32 0.72 -14.43 14.52
N ILE A 33 0.78 -13.51 13.56
CA ILE A 33 1.44 -12.20 13.71
C ILE A 33 1.00 -11.46 14.97
N VAL A 34 -0.27 -11.54 15.38
CA VAL A 34 -0.75 -10.83 16.57
C VAL A 34 -0.12 -11.41 17.83
N GLU A 35 -0.07 -12.73 17.95
CA GLU A 35 0.52 -13.42 19.10
C GLU A 35 2.05 -13.27 19.14
N ASP A 36 2.68 -13.36 17.96
CA ASP A 36 4.15 -13.31 17.81
C ASP A 36 4.67 -11.89 17.50
N ARG A 37 3.82 -10.89 17.39
CA ARG A 37 4.18 -9.53 16.91
C ARG A 37 5.28 -8.88 17.72
N ARG A 38 5.25 -9.00 19.04
CA ARG A 38 6.30 -8.48 19.93
C ARG A 38 7.63 -9.18 19.68
N LYS A 39 7.59 -10.51 19.55
CA LYS A 39 8.75 -11.33 19.25
C LYS A 39 9.35 -10.99 17.89
N TRP A 40 8.51 -10.78 16.89
CA TRP A 40 8.94 -10.30 15.57
C TRP A 40 9.66 -8.94 15.67
N ALA A 41 9.08 -8.00 16.40
CA ALA A 41 9.67 -6.68 16.58
C ALA A 41 11.02 -6.75 17.31
N ASP A 42 11.15 -7.58 18.33
CA ASP A 42 12.39 -7.74 19.08
C ASP A 42 13.49 -8.43 18.25
N GLU A 43 13.16 -9.44 17.47
CA GLU A 43 14.09 -10.11 16.55
C GLU A 43 14.56 -9.18 15.43
N MET A 44 13.64 -8.43 14.83
CA MET A 44 13.95 -7.42 13.83
C MET A 44 14.88 -6.35 14.40
N ALA A 45 14.56 -5.83 15.58
CA ALA A 45 15.36 -4.81 16.24
C ALA A 45 16.77 -5.33 16.54
N SER A 46 16.89 -6.58 17.01
CA SER A 46 18.19 -7.21 17.27
C SER A 46 19.02 -7.38 15.99
N PHE A 47 18.37 -7.74 14.88
CA PHE A 47 19.03 -7.81 13.57
C PHE A 47 19.51 -6.43 13.12
N ILE A 48 18.64 -5.41 13.17
CA ILE A 48 18.96 -4.05 12.74
C ILE A 48 20.12 -3.48 13.56
N LEU A 49 20.12 -3.63 14.89
CA LEU A 49 21.22 -3.17 15.76
C LEU A 49 22.55 -3.87 15.46
N ARG A 50 22.51 -5.10 14.97
CA ARG A 50 23.74 -5.81 14.56
C ARG A 50 24.31 -5.28 13.25
N GLU A 51 23.45 -5.02 12.26
CA GLU A 51 23.86 -4.55 10.93
C GLU A 51 24.09 -3.03 10.89
N ILE A 52 23.42 -2.29 11.76
CA ILE A 52 23.50 -0.82 11.90
C ILE A 52 23.68 -0.50 13.40
N PRO A 53 24.91 -0.47 13.91
CA PRO A 53 25.16 -0.47 15.37
C PRO A 53 24.76 0.79 16.11
N THR A 54 24.76 1.96 15.46
CA THR A 54 24.54 3.24 16.12
C THR A 54 23.41 4.04 15.49
N LYS A 55 22.83 4.97 16.28
CA LYS A 55 21.85 5.96 15.79
C LYS A 55 22.40 6.75 14.60
N GLN A 56 23.69 7.10 14.62
CA GLN A 56 24.32 7.85 13.54
C GLN A 56 24.39 7.02 12.25
N ASP A 57 24.81 5.76 12.34
CA ASP A 57 24.84 4.85 11.18
C ASP A 57 23.44 4.70 10.55
N PHE A 58 22.39 4.66 11.39
CA PHE A 58 21.01 4.59 10.93
C PHE A 58 20.59 5.89 10.22
N LEU A 59 20.92 7.06 10.77
CA LEU A 59 20.68 8.35 10.14
C LEU A 59 21.44 8.51 8.82
N ASP A 60 22.68 8.05 8.76
CA ASP A 60 23.51 8.06 7.55
C ASP A 60 22.89 7.19 6.46
N ARG A 61 22.34 6.03 6.83
CA ARG A 61 21.60 5.17 5.90
C ARG A 61 20.32 5.81 5.41
N ILE A 62 19.55 6.48 6.28
CA ILE A 62 18.38 7.26 5.85
C ILE A 62 18.80 8.33 4.83
N ALA A 63 19.89 9.07 5.11
CA ALA A 63 20.38 10.09 4.21
C ALA A 63 20.89 9.50 2.88
N GLU A 64 21.50 8.32 2.90
CA GLU A 64 21.89 7.60 1.69
C GLU A 64 20.69 7.16 0.87
N TYR A 65 19.70 6.55 1.51
CA TYR A 65 18.44 6.14 0.87
C TYR A 65 17.71 7.34 0.23
N GLU A 66 17.67 8.46 0.93
CA GLU A 66 17.08 9.71 0.44
C GLU A 66 17.83 10.28 -0.78
N ARG A 67 19.17 10.30 -0.75
CA ARG A 67 20.02 10.80 -1.86
C ARG A 67 19.95 9.91 -3.10
N ASN A 68 20.06 8.62 -2.93
CA ASN A 68 20.07 7.64 -4.01
C ASN A 68 18.67 7.46 -4.60
N GLY A 69 17.69 8.04 -3.90
CA GLY A 69 16.30 8.13 -4.32
C GLY A 69 15.88 6.86 -5.01
N LYS A 70 15.67 5.77 -4.30
CA LYS A 70 14.93 4.65 -4.88
C LYS A 70 13.44 4.99 -4.89
N PRO A 71 13.00 5.80 -5.88
CA PRO A 71 11.60 5.76 -6.22
C PRO A 71 11.38 4.39 -6.82
N VAL A 72 10.19 3.93 -6.79
CA VAL A 72 9.74 3.03 -7.84
C VAL A 72 10.10 3.72 -9.14
N SER A 73 11.25 3.38 -9.72
CA SER A 73 11.61 3.91 -11.02
C SER A 73 10.64 3.22 -11.97
N ILE A 74 9.79 3.99 -12.60
CA ILE A 74 9.06 3.55 -13.77
C ILE A 74 10.13 3.25 -14.81
N THR A 75 10.60 2.03 -14.80
CA THR A 75 11.37 1.53 -15.93
C THR A 75 10.34 1.13 -16.97
N SER A 76 10.62 1.39 -18.22
CA SER A 76 9.88 0.83 -19.36
C SER A 76 9.65 -0.70 -19.22
N ARG A 77 10.47 -1.37 -18.44
CA ARG A 77 10.36 -2.78 -18.07
C ARG A 77 9.20 -3.09 -17.13
N ASN A 78 8.83 -2.19 -16.25
CA ASN A 78 7.71 -2.39 -15.30
C ASN A 78 6.37 -2.06 -15.97
N LEU A 79 6.34 -1.08 -16.87
CA LEU A 79 5.13 -0.68 -17.61
C LEU A 79 4.78 -1.61 -18.77
N SER A 80 5.68 -2.46 -19.24
CA SER A 80 5.45 -3.17 -20.49
C SER A 80 5.16 -4.65 -20.28
N CYS A 81 3.87 -5.02 -20.25
CA CYS A 81 3.48 -6.34 -20.73
C CYS A 81 3.98 -6.64 -22.17
N GLY A 82 4.32 -5.62 -22.96
CA GLY A 82 4.89 -5.77 -24.30
C GLY A 82 6.25 -6.47 -24.37
N ASN A 83 6.96 -6.60 -23.25
CA ASN A 83 8.21 -7.37 -23.17
C ASN A 83 8.00 -8.83 -22.73
N LEU A 84 6.78 -9.25 -22.43
CA LEU A 84 6.47 -10.62 -22.06
C LEU A 84 6.13 -11.42 -23.31
N SER A 85 6.70 -12.63 -23.44
CA SER A 85 6.29 -13.57 -24.48
C SER A 85 4.85 -14.02 -24.25
N LEU A 86 4.18 -14.45 -25.32
CA LEU A 86 2.83 -15.02 -25.25
C LEU A 86 2.73 -16.19 -24.25
N GLU A 87 3.79 -16.98 -24.13
CA GLU A 87 3.87 -18.08 -23.18
C GLU A 87 3.92 -17.57 -21.74
N GLN A 88 4.71 -16.53 -21.47
CA GLN A 88 4.77 -15.88 -20.15
C GLN A 88 3.42 -15.26 -19.76
N LEU A 89 2.72 -14.63 -20.70
CA LEU A 89 1.38 -14.09 -20.48
C LEU A 89 0.38 -15.20 -20.15
N LYS A 90 0.36 -16.29 -20.92
CA LYS A 90 -0.49 -17.46 -20.67
C LYS A 90 -0.21 -18.09 -19.30
N LYS A 91 1.06 -18.24 -18.93
CA LYS A 91 1.44 -18.76 -17.61
C LYS A 91 1.02 -17.82 -16.48
N ALA A 92 1.10 -16.51 -16.68
CA ALA A 92 0.61 -15.52 -15.72
C ALA A 92 -0.90 -15.63 -15.52
N ASP A 93 -1.67 -15.83 -16.60
CA ASP A 93 -3.12 -16.02 -16.52
C ASP A 93 -3.52 -17.33 -15.84
N GLN A 94 -2.83 -18.44 -16.14
CA GLN A 94 -3.08 -19.72 -15.49
C GLN A 94 -2.88 -19.65 -13.96
N ASN A 95 -1.90 -18.89 -13.49
CA ASN A 95 -1.58 -18.76 -12.08
C ASN A 95 -2.38 -17.65 -11.38
N ALA A 96 -3.10 -16.78 -12.10
CA ALA A 96 -3.80 -15.63 -11.54
C ALA A 96 -4.87 -16.05 -10.51
N ARG A 97 -5.63 -17.11 -10.80
CA ARG A 97 -6.68 -17.62 -9.90
C ARG A 97 -6.12 -18.19 -8.59
N PHE A 98 -4.99 -18.89 -8.66
CA PHE A 98 -4.30 -19.39 -7.46
C PHE A 98 -3.80 -18.23 -6.59
N ARG A 99 -3.16 -17.23 -7.20
CA ARG A 99 -2.71 -16.02 -6.48
C ARG A 99 -3.86 -15.23 -5.90
N GLY A 100 -5.00 -15.15 -6.59
CA GLY A 100 -6.20 -14.49 -6.08
C GLY A 100 -6.70 -15.14 -4.80
N LYS A 101 -6.77 -16.48 -4.76
CA LYS A 101 -7.13 -17.23 -3.55
C LYS A 101 -6.14 -16.98 -2.41
N GLU A 102 -4.83 -17.09 -2.70
CA GLU A 102 -3.78 -16.82 -1.70
C GLU A 102 -3.91 -15.43 -1.09
N ARG A 103 -4.20 -14.41 -1.89
CA ARG A 103 -4.40 -13.03 -1.40
C ARG A 103 -5.68 -12.88 -0.59
N ALA A 104 -6.77 -13.52 -1.03
CA ALA A 104 -8.00 -13.57 -0.25
C ALA A 104 -7.79 -14.19 1.14
N ASP A 105 -7.13 -15.35 1.20
CA ASP A 105 -6.83 -16.02 2.47
C ASP A 105 -5.98 -15.13 3.40
N ILE A 106 -4.99 -14.42 2.88
CA ILE A 106 -4.16 -13.47 3.65
C ILE A 106 -5.01 -12.33 4.24
N VAL A 107 -5.90 -11.75 3.44
CA VAL A 107 -6.77 -10.65 3.88
C VAL A 107 -7.75 -11.14 4.95
N GLU A 108 -8.38 -12.28 4.74
CA GLU A 108 -9.30 -12.86 5.74
C GLU A 108 -8.59 -13.12 7.08
N GLN A 109 -7.38 -13.66 7.05
CA GLN A 109 -6.58 -13.87 8.26
C GLN A 109 -6.19 -12.55 8.93
N ALA A 110 -5.79 -11.53 8.15
CA ALA A 110 -5.45 -10.22 8.70
C ALA A 110 -6.65 -9.54 9.37
N ILE A 111 -7.82 -9.60 8.73
CA ILE A 111 -9.07 -9.07 9.27
C ILE A 111 -9.46 -9.79 10.56
N ALA A 112 -9.37 -11.12 10.58
CA ALA A 112 -9.67 -11.90 11.76
C ALA A 112 -8.76 -11.59 12.96
N ASN A 113 -7.53 -11.14 12.70
CA ASN A 113 -6.50 -11.02 13.73
C ASN A 113 -6.19 -9.59 14.16
N TRP A 114 -6.10 -8.62 13.23
CA TRP A 114 -5.59 -7.29 13.58
C TRP A 114 -6.06 -6.13 12.69
N ALA A 115 -6.57 -6.42 11.49
CA ALA A 115 -6.87 -5.39 10.50
C ALA A 115 -8.34 -4.97 10.47
N LYS A 116 -9.20 -5.63 11.24
CA LYS A 116 -10.66 -5.50 11.14
C LYS A 116 -11.13 -4.06 11.10
N ASP A 117 -10.81 -3.28 12.12
CA ASP A 117 -11.42 -1.97 12.31
C ASP A 117 -11.08 -0.99 11.18
N HIS A 118 -9.80 -0.90 10.78
CA HIS A 118 -9.41 0.00 9.70
C HIS A 118 -9.80 -0.52 8.31
N VAL A 119 -9.87 -1.83 8.11
CA VAL A 119 -10.34 -2.41 6.84
C VAL A 119 -11.85 -2.24 6.72
N ASP A 120 -12.61 -2.48 7.77
CA ASP A 120 -14.07 -2.27 7.76
C ASP A 120 -14.39 -0.80 7.46
N PHE A 121 -13.70 0.14 8.14
CA PHE A 121 -13.85 1.56 7.86
C PHE A 121 -13.50 1.90 6.40
N TYR A 122 -12.36 1.41 5.90
CA TYR A 122 -11.94 1.62 4.51
C TYR A 122 -12.98 1.10 3.51
N VAL A 123 -13.42 -0.15 3.68
CA VAL A 123 -14.39 -0.79 2.77
C VAL A 123 -15.75 -0.10 2.81
N GLU A 124 -16.24 0.28 3.99
CA GLU A 124 -17.48 1.02 4.15
C GLU A 124 -17.46 2.34 3.36
N HIS A 125 -16.34 3.07 3.45
CA HIS A 125 -16.20 4.35 2.78
C HIS A 125 -15.93 4.23 1.26
N VAL A 126 -15.31 3.13 0.79
CA VAL A 126 -15.16 2.85 -0.65
C VAL A 126 -16.51 2.41 -1.26
N LEU A 127 -17.27 1.53 -0.59
CA LEU A 127 -18.51 0.94 -1.10
C LEU A 127 -19.78 1.63 -0.58
N LYS A 128 -19.72 2.92 -0.33
CA LYS A 128 -20.77 3.71 0.33
C LYS A 128 -22.06 3.83 -0.47
N GLN A 129 -21.98 3.88 -1.81
CA GLN A 129 -23.15 4.04 -2.68
C GLN A 129 -23.74 2.69 -3.10
N SER A 130 -24.94 2.73 -3.69
CA SER A 130 -25.61 1.52 -4.19
C SER A 130 -24.90 0.88 -5.38
N GLN A 131 -24.16 1.66 -6.14
CA GLN A 131 -23.36 1.24 -7.29
C GLN A 131 -22.09 2.11 -7.34
N GLU A 132 -20.93 1.46 -7.39
CA GLU A 132 -19.64 2.14 -7.45
C GLU A 132 -18.88 1.80 -8.73
N ASN A 133 -18.28 2.83 -9.35
CA ASN A 133 -17.22 2.67 -10.32
C ASN A 133 -15.91 3.01 -9.60
N ILE A 134 -15.19 1.97 -9.17
CA ILE A 134 -14.08 2.04 -8.23
C ILE A 134 -12.77 2.13 -9.00
N PHE A 135 -11.92 3.07 -8.62
CA PHE A 135 -10.56 3.17 -9.10
C PHE A 135 -9.57 3.00 -7.95
N GLU A 136 -8.81 1.90 -7.93
CA GLU A 136 -7.72 1.70 -6.97
C GLU A 136 -6.38 2.10 -7.59
N MET A 137 -5.74 3.08 -6.96
CA MET A 137 -4.34 3.44 -7.20
C MET A 137 -3.43 2.45 -6.47
N THR A 138 -2.35 1.98 -7.11
CA THR A 138 -1.32 1.15 -6.45
C THR A 138 -1.83 -0.19 -5.90
N ILE A 139 -2.15 -1.12 -6.77
CA ILE A 139 -2.60 -2.48 -6.42
C ILE A 139 -1.61 -3.19 -5.47
N GLY A 140 -0.30 -3.08 -5.77
CA GLY A 140 0.75 -3.73 -5.01
C GLY A 140 0.52 -5.22 -4.81
N GLY A 141 0.62 -5.68 -3.57
CA GLY A 141 0.34 -7.07 -3.19
C GLY A 141 -1.12 -7.48 -3.28
N GLY A 142 -2.06 -6.54 -3.53
CA GLY A 142 -3.49 -6.80 -3.67
C GLY A 142 -4.26 -6.89 -2.34
N PHE A 143 -3.70 -6.37 -1.25
CA PHE A 143 -4.40 -6.36 0.04
C PHE A 143 -5.62 -5.43 0.02
N GLY A 144 -5.44 -4.18 -0.44
CA GLY A 144 -6.55 -3.24 -0.63
C GLY A 144 -7.59 -3.79 -1.60
N THR A 145 -7.12 -4.29 -2.74
CA THR A 145 -7.95 -4.95 -3.76
C THR A 145 -8.83 -6.05 -3.16
N ALA A 146 -8.24 -7.02 -2.45
CA ALA A 146 -9.00 -8.13 -1.87
C ALA A 146 -9.96 -7.65 -0.77
N SER A 147 -9.57 -6.64 0.00
CA SER A 147 -10.44 -6.04 1.02
C SER A 147 -11.70 -5.43 0.43
N VAL A 148 -11.60 -4.72 -0.70
CA VAL A 148 -12.73 -4.08 -1.39
C VAL A 148 -13.52 -5.10 -2.21
N VAL A 149 -12.85 -5.87 -3.06
CA VAL A 149 -13.47 -6.76 -4.06
C VAL A 149 -14.35 -7.82 -3.40
N ARG A 150 -13.95 -8.38 -2.26
CA ARG A 150 -14.77 -9.36 -1.51
C ARG A 150 -16.15 -8.85 -1.12
N SER A 151 -16.29 -7.53 -0.91
CA SER A 151 -17.50 -6.88 -0.43
C SER A 151 -18.27 -6.11 -1.53
N MET A 152 -17.75 -6.08 -2.77
CA MET A 152 -18.40 -5.44 -3.91
C MET A 152 -19.78 -6.03 -4.18
N LYS A 153 -20.71 -5.15 -4.54
CA LYS A 153 -22.06 -5.52 -5.00
C LYS A 153 -22.00 -5.97 -6.46
N GLU A 154 -23.08 -6.58 -6.94
CA GLU A 154 -23.18 -7.11 -8.31
C GLU A 154 -22.96 -6.03 -9.39
N ASN A 155 -23.45 -4.81 -9.13
CA ASN A 155 -23.35 -3.70 -10.09
C ASN A 155 -22.10 -2.81 -9.90
N ASP A 156 -21.23 -3.12 -8.96
CA ASP A 156 -19.96 -2.41 -8.80
C ASP A 156 -18.97 -2.84 -9.87
N PHE A 157 -18.14 -1.90 -10.32
CA PHE A 157 -17.05 -2.19 -11.25
C PHE A 157 -15.72 -1.69 -10.68
N TYR A 158 -14.73 -2.56 -10.68
CA TYR A 158 -13.39 -2.26 -10.16
C TYR A 158 -12.38 -2.06 -11.29
N THR A 159 -11.61 -0.99 -11.20
CA THR A 159 -10.41 -0.75 -12.01
C THR A 159 -9.22 -0.50 -11.09
N GLY A 160 -8.24 -1.38 -11.12
CA GLY A 160 -7.00 -1.19 -10.38
C GLY A 160 -5.82 -0.87 -11.30
N VAL A 161 -4.91 -0.01 -10.86
CA VAL A 161 -3.70 0.27 -11.62
C VAL A 161 -2.45 0.02 -10.79
N ASP A 162 -1.40 -0.39 -11.48
CA ASP A 162 -0.05 -0.49 -10.94
C ASP A 162 0.97 -0.36 -12.08
N ILE A 163 2.18 0.04 -11.77
CA ILE A 163 3.28 0.03 -12.75
C ILE A 163 3.86 -1.37 -12.95
N ASP A 164 3.73 -2.27 -11.96
CA ASP A 164 4.18 -3.65 -12.06
C ASP A 164 3.05 -4.55 -12.56
N PHE A 165 3.27 -5.15 -13.73
CA PHE A 165 2.35 -6.11 -14.33
C PHE A 165 2.01 -7.29 -13.41
N LYS A 166 2.91 -7.70 -12.51
CA LYS A 166 2.63 -8.76 -11.54
C LYS A 166 1.54 -8.34 -10.54
N CYS A 167 1.57 -7.07 -10.12
CA CYS A 167 0.54 -6.49 -9.25
C CYS A 167 -0.82 -6.45 -9.98
N VAL A 168 -0.83 -6.06 -11.25
CA VAL A 168 -2.03 -6.11 -12.10
C VAL A 168 -2.61 -7.52 -12.14
N LYS A 169 -1.77 -8.54 -12.31
CA LYS A 169 -2.22 -9.95 -12.30
C LYS A 169 -2.73 -10.42 -10.94
N ASN A 170 -2.27 -9.82 -9.85
CA ASN A 170 -2.86 -10.09 -8.53
C ASN A 170 -4.34 -9.59 -8.49
N ALA A 171 -4.61 -8.39 -8.97
CA ALA A 171 -5.98 -7.86 -9.04
C ALA A 171 -6.88 -8.73 -9.91
N ASP A 172 -6.44 -9.10 -11.13
CA ASP A 172 -7.18 -10.02 -12.00
C ASP A 172 -7.51 -11.35 -11.32
N GLY A 173 -6.55 -11.88 -10.56
CA GLY A 173 -6.72 -13.13 -9.81
C GLY A 173 -7.73 -13.01 -8.67
N ILE A 174 -7.71 -11.89 -7.95
CA ILE A 174 -8.64 -11.59 -6.86
C ILE A 174 -10.07 -11.43 -7.41
N LEU A 175 -10.24 -10.65 -8.49
CA LEU A 175 -11.53 -10.50 -9.17
C LEU A 175 -12.11 -11.84 -9.61
N LYS A 176 -11.29 -12.69 -10.22
CA LYS A 176 -11.70 -14.05 -10.61
C LYS A 176 -12.06 -14.94 -9.41
N HIS A 177 -11.34 -14.80 -8.29
CA HIS A 177 -11.61 -15.58 -7.09
C HIS A 177 -12.97 -15.27 -6.48
N TYR A 178 -13.33 -13.99 -6.41
CA TYR A 178 -14.61 -13.54 -5.85
C TYR A 178 -15.74 -13.41 -6.86
N ASP A 179 -15.50 -13.78 -8.14
CA ASP A 179 -16.45 -13.63 -9.24
C ASP A 179 -17.02 -12.21 -9.35
N LYS A 180 -16.11 -11.22 -9.42
CA LYS A 180 -16.47 -9.79 -9.48
C LYS A 180 -16.01 -9.15 -10.78
N HIS A 181 -16.75 -8.11 -11.18
CA HIS A 181 -16.50 -7.36 -12.41
C HIS A 181 -15.39 -6.33 -12.22
N GLY A 182 -14.42 -6.32 -13.12
CA GLY A 182 -13.34 -5.36 -13.10
C GLY A 182 -12.12 -5.78 -13.91
N CYS A 183 -11.08 -4.96 -13.85
CA CYS A 183 -9.81 -5.22 -14.52
C CYS A 183 -8.65 -4.55 -13.80
N GLY A 184 -7.46 -5.11 -13.99
CA GLY A 184 -6.19 -4.47 -13.67
C GLY A 184 -5.53 -3.88 -14.92
N ILE A 185 -4.91 -2.73 -14.79
CA ILE A 185 -4.23 -2.02 -15.89
C ILE A 185 -2.81 -1.63 -15.47
N ALA A 186 -1.82 -1.99 -16.30
CA ALA A 186 -0.44 -1.58 -16.07
C ALA A 186 -0.22 -0.17 -16.62
N THR A 187 -0.13 0.82 -15.74
CA THR A 187 0.06 2.22 -16.11
C THR A 187 0.67 3.04 -14.98
N SER A 188 1.08 4.26 -15.31
CA SER A 188 1.57 5.25 -14.35
C SER A 188 0.43 6.07 -13.77
N LEU A 189 0.53 6.43 -12.49
CA LEU A 189 -0.40 7.34 -11.82
C LEU A 189 -0.21 8.83 -12.21
N TRP A 190 0.89 9.18 -12.87
CA TRP A 190 1.17 10.57 -13.24
C TRP A 190 0.45 11.04 -14.50
N ASN A 191 -0.08 10.10 -15.30
CA ASN A 191 -0.85 10.37 -16.50
C ASN A 191 -1.77 9.17 -16.75
N LEU A 192 -2.96 9.21 -16.16
CA LEU A 192 -3.91 8.11 -16.22
C LEU A 192 -4.60 8.07 -17.59
N PRO A 193 -4.73 6.88 -18.21
CA PRO A 193 -5.34 6.71 -19.52
C PRO A 193 -6.89 6.66 -19.42
N PHE A 194 -7.47 7.50 -18.61
CA PHE A 194 -8.91 7.59 -18.41
C PHE A 194 -9.42 8.98 -18.71
N ASP A 195 -10.66 9.06 -19.17
CA ASP A 195 -11.35 10.33 -19.33
C ASP A 195 -11.62 11.02 -18.00
N ASP A 196 -11.85 12.32 -18.03
CA ASP A 196 -12.27 13.08 -16.85
C ASP A 196 -13.60 12.51 -16.31
N GLU A 197 -13.79 12.60 -15.01
CA GLU A 197 -15.08 12.26 -14.36
C GLU A 197 -15.57 10.82 -14.63
N THR A 198 -14.62 9.87 -14.71
CA THR A 198 -14.95 8.46 -15.00
C THR A 198 -15.40 7.69 -13.76
N PHE A 199 -14.77 7.92 -12.61
CA PHE A 199 -14.94 7.09 -11.42
C PHE A 199 -15.81 7.78 -10.35
N SER A 200 -16.56 6.99 -9.57
CA SER A 200 -17.34 7.50 -8.43
C SER A 200 -16.51 7.55 -7.16
N VAL A 201 -15.52 6.67 -7.03
CA VAL A 201 -14.58 6.62 -5.92
C VAL A 201 -13.19 6.26 -6.41
N VAL A 202 -12.20 6.97 -5.89
CA VAL A 202 -10.77 6.67 -6.02
C VAL A 202 -10.28 6.19 -4.67
N CYS A 203 -9.51 5.10 -4.63
CA CYS A 203 -8.99 4.58 -3.38
C CYS A 203 -7.51 4.13 -3.51
N SER A 204 -6.84 4.03 -2.38
CA SER A 204 -5.49 3.48 -2.28
C SER A 204 -5.27 2.89 -0.89
N TYR A 205 -4.62 1.73 -0.84
CA TYR A 205 -4.26 1.11 0.43
C TYR A 205 -2.74 1.07 0.59
N MET A 206 -2.20 1.98 1.40
CA MET A 206 -0.76 2.11 1.73
C MET A 206 0.17 2.20 0.51
N GLY A 207 -0.32 2.72 -0.62
CA GLY A 207 0.49 2.80 -1.84
C GLY A 207 1.05 4.20 -2.12
N LEU A 208 0.42 5.25 -1.61
CA LEU A 208 0.91 6.62 -1.78
C LEU A 208 2.24 6.85 -1.06
N ASP A 209 2.49 6.15 0.03
CA ASP A 209 3.75 6.20 0.77
C ASP A 209 4.97 5.80 -0.09
N GLU A 210 4.74 5.03 -1.17
CA GLU A 210 5.78 4.62 -2.13
C GLU A 210 5.90 5.55 -3.34
N CYS A 211 4.98 6.48 -3.50
CA CYS A 211 4.91 7.31 -4.68
C CYS A 211 5.75 8.58 -4.51
N ARG A 212 6.39 9.00 -5.61
CA ARG A 212 6.91 10.37 -5.76
C ARG A 212 5.83 11.25 -6.37
N GLU A 213 6.00 12.56 -6.20
CA GLU A 213 5.11 13.53 -6.84
C GLU A 213 3.64 13.29 -6.46
N VAL A 214 3.39 12.99 -5.16
CA VAL A 214 2.03 12.77 -4.63
C VAL A 214 1.06 13.87 -5.07
N PRO A 215 1.41 15.16 -5.08
CA PRO A 215 0.51 16.21 -5.60
C PRO A 215 0.06 15.99 -7.05
N THR A 216 0.97 15.53 -7.92
CA THR A 216 0.64 15.23 -9.33
C THR A 216 -0.33 14.04 -9.43
N ILE A 217 -0.11 13.01 -8.61
CA ILE A 217 -0.98 11.84 -8.54
C ILE A 217 -2.37 12.23 -8.04
N LEU A 218 -2.46 13.03 -6.98
CA LEU A 218 -3.74 13.50 -6.43
C LEU A 218 -4.50 14.39 -7.43
N LYS A 219 -3.79 15.19 -8.24
CA LYS A 219 -4.39 15.98 -9.33
C LYS A 219 -5.01 15.06 -10.40
N GLU A 220 -4.31 14.00 -10.81
CA GLU A 220 -4.85 13.01 -11.75
C GLU A 220 -6.03 12.25 -11.14
N ALA A 221 -5.95 11.85 -9.88
CA ALA A 221 -7.06 11.24 -9.15
C ALA A 221 -8.30 12.16 -9.13
N ALA A 222 -8.08 13.45 -8.85
CA ALA A 222 -9.15 14.46 -8.87
C ALA A 222 -9.76 14.66 -10.26
N ARG A 223 -8.96 14.57 -11.34
CA ARG A 223 -9.41 14.71 -12.73
C ARG A 223 -10.36 13.56 -13.12
N VAL A 224 -9.97 12.34 -12.84
CA VAL A 224 -10.75 11.15 -13.22
C VAL A 224 -11.96 10.91 -12.32
N LEU A 225 -12.07 11.63 -11.21
CA LEU A 225 -13.16 11.50 -10.25
C LEU A 225 -14.36 12.38 -10.64
N LYS A 226 -15.55 11.80 -10.63
CA LYS A 226 -16.82 12.49 -10.88
C LYS A 226 -17.07 13.63 -9.89
N PRO A 227 -17.89 14.62 -10.24
CA PRO A 227 -18.44 15.57 -9.26
C PRO A 227 -19.12 14.82 -8.11
N ASN A 228 -18.94 15.30 -6.88
CA ASN A 228 -19.38 14.62 -5.64
C ASN A 228 -18.77 13.23 -5.42
N GLY A 229 -17.75 12.86 -6.18
CA GLY A 229 -17.00 11.63 -5.98
C GLY A 229 -16.12 11.71 -4.74
N ARG A 230 -15.58 10.55 -4.32
CA ARG A 230 -14.80 10.42 -3.09
C ARG A 230 -13.41 9.89 -3.36
N ILE A 231 -12.45 10.34 -2.54
CA ILE A 231 -11.12 9.73 -2.44
C ILE A 231 -10.98 9.11 -1.07
N VAL A 232 -10.69 7.81 -1.00
CA VAL A 232 -10.52 7.06 0.26
C VAL A 232 -9.12 6.48 0.32
N LEU A 233 -8.32 6.96 1.26
CA LEU A 233 -6.91 6.63 1.36
C LEU A 233 -6.60 5.95 2.69
N VAL A 234 -5.86 4.85 2.63
CA VAL A 234 -5.17 4.25 3.77
C VAL A 234 -3.70 4.60 3.64
N CYS A 235 -3.17 5.30 4.63
CA CYS A 235 -1.77 5.68 4.69
C CYS A 235 -1.13 5.15 5.98
N GLY A 236 0.15 4.76 5.92
CA GLY A 236 0.91 4.39 7.09
C GLY A 236 1.05 5.52 8.09
N ASN A 237 1.24 5.23 9.35
CA ASN A 237 1.56 6.23 10.37
C ASN A 237 2.84 5.85 11.14
N THR A 238 3.39 6.85 11.85
CA THR A 238 4.65 6.71 12.59
C THR A 238 4.57 5.74 13.77
N LYS A 239 3.37 5.34 14.18
CA LYS A 239 3.15 4.40 15.29
C LYS A 239 3.34 2.94 14.88
N TYR A 240 4.01 2.70 13.77
CA TYR A 240 4.33 1.36 13.29
C TYR A 240 5.17 0.60 14.32
N ARG A 241 4.62 -0.47 14.87
CA ARG A 241 5.19 -1.12 16.06
C ARG A 241 6.60 -1.69 15.85
N ARG A 242 6.92 -2.20 14.65
CA ARG A 242 8.25 -2.76 14.37
C ARG A 242 9.28 -1.68 14.24
N LEU A 243 9.00 -0.72 13.38
CA LEU A 243 9.87 0.41 13.12
C LEU A 243 10.04 1.24 14.38
N LYS A 244 8.91 1.50 15.09
CA LYS A 244 8.95 2.17 16.38
C LYS A 244 9.88 1.49 17.37
N ARG A 245 9.88 0.16 17.42
CA ARG A 245 10.79 -0.58 18.30
C ARG A 245 12.27 -0.33 17.95
N CYS A 246 12.60 -0.27 16.66
CA CYS A 246 13.95 0.06 16.22
C CYS A 246 14.33 1.49 16.62
N PHE A 247 13.45 2.47 16.38
CA PHE A 247 13.68 3.86 16.76
C PHE A 247 13.82 4.03 18.28
N ASP A 248 12.96 3.37 19.07
CA ASP A 248 13.05 3.39 20.54
C ASP A 248 14.41 2.87 21.02
N LEU A 249 14.95 1.81 20.41
CA LEU A 249 16.25 1.24 20.76
C LEU A 249 17.43 2.15 20.42
N TYR A 250 17.32 2.96 19.38
CA TYR A 250 18.31 4.00 19.07
C TYR A 250 18.11 5.29 19.88
N GLY A 251 17.08 5.38 20.72
CA GLY A 251 16.76 6.55 21.51
C GLY A 251 16.25 7.74 20.68
N PHE A 252 15.51 7.48 19.60
CA PHE A 252 14.83 8.53 18.84
C PHE A 252 13.66 9.09 19.62
N THR A 253 13.48 10.40 19.55
CA THR A 253 12.23 11.05 19.99
C THR A 253 11.08 10.76 19.02
N GLU A 254 9.84 11.08 19.41
CA GLU A 254 8.68 10.93 18.51
C GLU A 254 8.80 11.82 17.27
N GLU A 255 9.33 13.05 17.44
CA GLU A 255 9.58 13.97 16.33
C GLU A 255 10.64 13.44 15.37
N GLU A 256 11.77 12.96 15.90
CA GLU A 256 12.84 12.36 15.09
C GLU A 256 12.33 11.12 14.34
N THR A 257 11.52 10.28 14.99
CA THR A 257 10.90 9.10 14.39
C THR A 257 10.00 9.50 13.23
N THR A 258 9.13 10.48 13.44
CA THR A 258 8.23 11.01 12.42
C THR A 258 9.01 11.53 11.21
N GLU A 259 10.04 12.35 11.46
CA GLU A 259 10.88 12.90 10.40
C GLU A 259 11.62 11.81 9.62
N CYS A 260 12.18 10.82 10.32
CA CYS A 260 12.85 9.70 9.66
C CYS A 260 11.90 8.89 8.78
N CYS A 261 10.70 8.57 9.27
CA CYS A 261 9.68 7.85 8.50
C CYS A 261 9.27 8.63 7.25
N ARG A 262 9.10 9.94 7.38
CA ARG A 262 8.78 10.83 6.27
C ARG A 262 9.89 10.83 5.20
N ARG A 263 11.14 10.90 5.61
CA ARG A 263 12.32 10.92 4.72
C ARG A 263 12.47 9.62 3.92
N ILE A 264 12.21 8.48 4.53
CA ILE A 264 12.24 7.16 3.87
C ILE A 264 10.86 6.77 3.26
N ARG A 265 9.89 7.68 3.29
CA ARG A 265 8.56 7.52 2.69
C ARG A 265 7.78 6.32 3.23
N LEU A 266 7.89 6.05 4.50
CA LEU A 266 7.02 5.10 5.20
C LEU A 266 5.73 5.75 5.70
N TYR A 267 5.50 6.99 5.30
CA TYR A 267 4.45 7.79 5.90
C TYR A 267 4.09 8.99 5.03
N VAL A 268 2.82 9.17 4.80
CA VAL A 268 2.25 10.37 4.22
C VAL A 268 1.64 11.20 5.35
N ASP A 269 2.13 12.42 5.55
CA ASP A 269 1.65 13.31 6.60
C ASP A 269 0.20 13.74 6.35
N HIS A 270 -0.69 13.47 7.31
CA HIS A 270 -2.11 13.74 7.17
C HIS A 270 -2.41 15.23 6.98
N ALA A 271 -1.72 16.12 7.71
CA ALA A 271 -1.95 17.55 7.58
C ALA A 271 -1.54 18.06 6.18
N GLN A 272 -0.36 17.64 5.69
CA GLN A 272 0.10 17.99 4.35
C GLN A 272 -0.84 17.42 3.26
N LEU A 273 -1.32 16.19 3.45
CA LEU A 273 -2.29 15.56 2.55
C LEU A 273 -3.61 16.35 2.54
N SER A 274 -4.13 16.72 3.70
CA SER A 274 -5.37 17.51 3.81
C SER A 274 -5.23 18.89 3.18
N ASP A 275 -4.10 19.57 3.38
CA ASP A 275 -3.81 20.85 2.73
C ASP A 275 -3.81 20.73 1.20
N GLU A 276 -3.22 19.67 0.65
CA GLU A 276 -3.21 19.45 -0.80
C GLU A 276 -4.61 19.11 -1.31
N MET A 277 -5.37 18.29 -0.59
CA MET A 277 -6.74 17.95 -0.96
C MET A 277 -7.66 19.17 -0.94
N HIS A 278 -7.50 20.08 0.04
CA HIS A 278 -8.23 21.34 0.07
C HIS A 278 -7.90 22.23 -1.15
N ARG A 279 -6.63 22.32 -1.56
CA ARG A 279 -6.21 23.06 -2.78
C ARG A 279 -6.85 22.46 -4.04
N LEU A 280 -7.11 21.17 -4.08
CA LEU A 280 -7.76 20.48 -5.18
C LEU A 280 -9.30 20.56 -5.12
N GLY A 281 -9.89 21.24 -4.14
CA GLY A 281 -11.34 21.40 -4.00
C GLY A 281 -12.03 20.25 -3.28
N PHE A 282 -11.35 19.59 -2.35
CA PHE A 282 -11.92 18.52 -1.53
C PHE A 282 -12.08 18.96 -0.08
N ALA A 283 -13.11 18.43 0.58
CA ALA A 283 -13.28 18.50 2.03
C ALA A 283 -13.09 17.11 2.65
N GLU A 284 -12.45 17.07 3.81
CA GLU A 284 -12.37 15.86 4.61
C GLU A 284 -13.76 15.51 5.16
N ALA A 285 -14.22 14.30 4.89
CA ALA A 285 -15.55 13.82 5.25
C ALA A 285 -15.52 12.81 6.40
N ALA A 286 -14.44 12.03 6.52
CA ALA A 286 -14.27 11.04 7.57
C ALA A 286 -12.80 10.73 7.81
N TYR A 287 -12.46 10.38 9.05
CA TYR A 287 -11.11 10.03 9.47
C TYR A 287 -11.12 8.94 10.54
N TYR A 288 -10.25 7.97 10.39
CA TYR A 288 -9.99 6.91 11.37
C TYR A 288 -8.49 6.71 11.53
N GLN A 289 -8.02 6.54 12.75
CA GLN A 289 -6.61 6.27 13.05
C GLN A 289 -6.46 5.02 13.90
N SER A 290 -5.58 4.12 13.46
CA SER A 290 -5.10 2.98 14.23
C SER A 290 -3.63 3.16 14.64
N ASP A 291 -3.07 2.16 15.31
CA ASP A 291 -1.64 2.14 15.65
C ASP A 291 -0.72 2.06 14.42
N THR A 292 -1.21 1.58 13.28
CA THR A 292 -0.40 1.25 12.11
C THR A 292 -0.66 2.13 10.91
N CYS A 293 -1.86 2.69 10.81
CA CYS A 293 -2.27 3.52 9.68
C CYS A 293 -3.37 4.49 10.08
N TYR A 294 -3.64 5.42 9.20
CA TYR A 294 -4.89 6.17 9.21
C TYR A 294 -5.66 5.92 7.91
N VAL A 295 -6.98 6.08 8.00
CA VAL A 295 -7.89 6.04 6.85
C VAL A 295 -8.61 7.38 6.78
N VAL A 296 -8.64 7.98 5.61
CA VAL A 296 -9.28 9.27 5.40
C VAL A 296 -10.16 9.23 4.15
N GLU A 297 -11.36 9.80 4.26
CA GLU A 297 -12.24 10.07 3.12
C GLU A 297 -12.25 11.57 2.82
N TYR A 298 -12.05 11.91 1.56
CA TYR A 298 -12.24 13.25 1.03
C TYR A 298 -13.38 13.25 0.00
N THR A 299 -14.25 14.25 0.05
CA THR A 299 -15.34 14.43 -0.93
C THR A 299 -15.04 15.66 -1.78
N LYS A 300 -15.20 15.53 -3.10
CA LYS A 300 -15.04 16.62 -4.07
C LYS A 300 -16.19 17.62 -3.88
N MET A 301 -15.84 18.89 -3.59
CA MET A 301 -16.80 20.00 -3.40
C MET A 301 -17.31 20.54 -4.72
#